data_0d12e786812f83b03905a18172c46aaa
#
_entry.id   0d12e786812f83b03905a18172c46aaa
#
_cell.length_a   1.000
_cell.length_b   1.000
_cell.length_c   1.000
_cell.angle_alpha   90.00
_cell.angle_beta   90.00
_cell.angle_gamma   90.00
#
_symmetry.space_group_name_H-M   'P 1'
#
loop_
_entity.id
_entity.type
_entity.pdbx_description
1 polymer ?
#
loop_
_entity_poly.entity_id
_entity_poly.type
_entity_poly.pdbx_seq_one_letter_code
_entity_poly.pdbx_strand_id
1 'polypeptide(L)'
;MKANFQNSDIIVRKGEWSMDAIFNRTSVRKYKQESLKKEEIDLILKAAFSAPSARNSQPWQFIVVENKDTLKDLSQMTTYASFLKDAAMGIVVCADKSKNDSLDYCQQDLAAATENMLVEAKSLGIGSCWLGVYPNEERYLALNQYFKLPKGIVPMWMISFGYIDQEEVAKDKFDSSKVHYEKY
;
A
#
# COMPACT_ATOMS: atom_id res chain seq x y z
N MET A 1 -19.51 3.00 36.22
CA MET A 1 -18.81 1.71 36.14
C MET A 1 -17.62 1.87 35.22
N LYS A 2 -16.40 1.92 35.76
CA LYS A 2 -15.20 1.96 34.95
C LYS A 2 -14.89 0.53 34.53
N ALA A 3 -15.00 0.22 33.25
CA ALA A 3 -14.55 -1.04 32.72
C ALA A 3 -13.02 -1.05 32.74
N ASN A 4 -12.44 -1.86 33.59
CA ASN A 4 -11.01 -2.16 33.59
C ASN A 4 -10.71 -3.05 32.39
N PHE A 5 -10.24 -2.47 31.29
CA PHE A 5 -9.56 -3.21 30.23
C PHE A 5 -8.11 -3.44 30.68
N GLN A 6 -7.88 -4.55 31.39
CA GLN A 6 -6.53 -5.07 31.58
C GLN A 6 -6.12 -5.82 30.33
N ASN A 7 -5.00 -5.38 29.78
CA ASN A 7 -4.03 -6.03 28.89
C ASN A 7 -4.47 -7.23 28.00
N SER A 8 -4.35 -6.97 26.69
CA SER A 8 -3.80 -7.90 25.70
C SER A 8 -4.34 -9.33 25.65
N ASP A 9 -5.62 -9.47 25.49
CA ASP A 9 -6.14 -10.60 24.75
C ASP A 9 -6.70 -10.05 23.43
N ILE A 10 -5.78 -9.86 22.46
CA ILE A 10 -6.18 -9.87 21.05
C ILE A 10 -6.86 -11.22 20.89
N ILE A 11 -8.19 -11.21 20.77
CA ILE A 11 -8.95 -12.44 20.51
C ILE A 11 -8.53 -12.91 19.12
N VAL A 12 -7.41 -13.60 19.06
CA VAL A 12 -7.03 -14.41 17.91
C VAL A 12 -8.06 -15.55 17.89
N ARG A 13 -9.14 -15.38 17.13
CA ARG A 13 -10.01 -16.49 16.80
C ARG A 13 -9.16 -17.48 16.03
N LYS A 14 -8.74 -18.56 16.70
CA LYS A 14 -8.18 -19.75 16.06
C LYS A 14 -9.27 -20.37 15.19
N GLY A 15 -9.30 -19.99 13.94
CA GLY A 15 -10.15 -20.53 12.89
C GLY A 15 -9.49 -20.24 11.56
N GLU A 16 -9.64 -21.08 10.59
CA GLU A 16 -8.92 -21.18 9.30
C GLU A 16 -8.92 -19.93 8.38
N TRP A 17 -9.42 -18.77 8.86
CA TRP A 17 -9.42 -17.47 8.18
C TRP A 17 -8.88 -16.42 9.13
N SER A 18 -7.57 -16.47 9.41
CA SER A 18 -6.94 -15.51 10.30
C SER A 18 -6.74 -14.18 9.57
N MET A 19 -7.34 -13.11 10.08
CA MET A 19 -7.08 -11.73 9.68
C MET A 19 -5.75 -11.22 10.22
N ASP A 20 -4.83 -12.11 10.57
CA ASP A 20 -3.52 -11.82 11.17
C ASP A 20 -2.70 -10.84 10.31
N ALA A 21 -2.92 -10.84 8.99
CA ALA A 21 -2.24 -9.95 8.08
C ALA A 21 -2.47 -8.47 8.42
N ILE A 22 -3.66 -8.08 8.85
CA ILE A 22 -3.97 -6.69 9.25
C ILE A 22 -3.13 -6.27 10.46
N PHE A 23 -3.04 -7.12 11.49
CA PHE A 23 -2.37 -6.81 12.74
C PHE A 23 -0.84 -6.96 12.63
N ASN A 24 -0.38 -7.89 11.80
CA ASN A 24 1.03 -8.24 11.65
C ASN A 24 1.72 -7.55 10.47
N ARG A 25 0.98 -6.79 9.64
CA ARG A 25 1.59 -6.06 8.54
C ARG A 25 2.50 -4.94 9.06
N THR A 26 3.72 -4.94 8.58
CA THR A 26 4.71 -3.88 8.83
C THR A 26 5.24 -3.33 7.51
N SER A 27 5.92 -2.18 7.56
CA SER A 27 6.61 -1.63 6.38
C SER A 27 7.96 -2.32 6.22
N VAL A 28 8.09 -3.11 5.16
CA VAL A 28 9.31 -3.87 4.83
C VAL A 28 10.15 -3.08 3.83
N ARG A 29 11.46 -3.00 4.08
CA ARG A 29 12.43 -2.24 3.27
C ARG A 29 13.69 -3.03 2.93
N LYS A 30 13.75 -4.31 3.31
CA LYS A 30 14.80 -5.24 2.90
C LYS A 30 14.15 -6.47 2.30
N TYR A 31 14.57 -6.83 1.12
CA TYR A 31 13.96 -7.87 0.31
C TYR A 31 15.00 -8.89 -0.13
N LYS A 32 14.57 -10.17 -0.19
CA LYS A 32 15.33 -11.21 -0.87
C LYS A 32 15.41 -10.91 -2.36
N GLN A 33 16.51 -11.32 -3.00
CA GLN A 33 16.69 -11.14 -4.44
C GLN A 33 15.98 -12.26 -5.23
N GLU A 34 14.66 -12.33 -5.04
CA GLU A 34 13.77 -13.32 -5.64
C GLU A 34 12.61 -12.61 -6.34
N SER A 35 12.21 -13.07 -7.52
CA SER A 35 11.03 -12.54 -8.21
C SER A 35 9.76 -13.09 -7.59
N LEU A 36 8.71 -12.29 -7.56
CA LEU A 36 7.37 -12.76 -7.18
C LEU A 36 6.79 -13.66 -8.27
N LYS A 37 5.95 -14.59 -7.88
CA LYS A 37 5.19 -15.41 -8.81
C LYS A 37 4.06 -14.61 -9.43
N LYS A 38 3.72 -14.93 -10.67
CA LYS A 38 2.64 -14.24 -11.40
C LYS A 38 1.31 -14.32 -10.66
N GLU A 39 1.00 -15.46 -10.05
CA GLU A 39 -0.20 -15.69 -9.28
C GLU A 39 -0.28 -14.79 -8.04
N GLU A 40 0.85 -14.53 -7.38
CA GLU A 40 0.94 -13.64 -6.21
C GLU A 40 0.70 -12.17 -6.62
N ILE A 41 1.28 -11.74 -7.74
CA ILE A 41 1.06 -10.42 -8.31
C ILE A 41 -0.43 -10.24 -8.66
N ASP A 42 -1.04 -11.23 -9.30
CA ASP A 42 -2.45 -11.20 -9.68
C ASP A 42 -3.39 -11.14 -8.46
N LEU A 43 -3.06 -11.84 -7.37
CA LEU A 43 -3.82 -11.78 -6.12
C LEU A 43 -3.73 -10.40 -5.47
N ILE A 44 -2.53 -9.81 -5.39
CA ILE A 44 -2.30 -8.46 -4.87
C ILE A 44 -3.12 -7.44 -5.69
N LEU A 45 -3.10 -7.52 -7.01
CA LEU A 45 -3.88 -6.64 -7.86
C LEU A 45 -5.39 -6.87 -7.70
N LYS A 46 -5.88 -8.11 -7.64
CA LYS A 46 -7.29 -8.41 -7.38
C LYS A 46 -7.78 -7.85 -6.06
N ALA A 47 -6.96 -7.89 -5.02
CA ALA A 47 -7.26 -7.28 -3.73
C ALA A 47 -7.49 -5.77 -3.86
N ALA A 48 -6.67 -5.06 -4.66
CA ALA A 48 -6.87 -3.64 -4.93
C ALA A 48 -8.24 -3.36 -5.56
N PHE A 49 -8.63 -4.14 -6.57
CA PHE A 49 -9.93 -3.97 -7.26
C PHE A 49 -11.13 -4.32 -6.40
N SER A 50 -10.94 -4.98 -5.25
CA SER A 50 -12.00 -5.29 -4.29
C SER A 50 -12.32 -4.12 -3.34
N ALA A 51 -11.57 -3.03 -3.43
CA ALA A 51 -11.77 -1.86 -2.58
C ALA A 51 -13.09 -1.13 -2.92
N PRO A 52 -13.74 -0.50 -1.93
CA PRO A 52 -14.82 0.43 -2.19
C PRO A 52 -14.29 1.72 -2.82
N SER A 53 -15.14 2.44 -3.54
CA SER A 53 -14.84 3.78 -4.04
C SER A 53 -16.07 4.67 -4.01
N ALA A 54 -15.86 5.97 -3.90
CA ALA A 54 -16.93 6.96 -3.92
C ALA A 54 -17.76 6.81 -5.21
N ARG A 55 -19.08 6.59 -5.07
CA ARG A 55 -20.02 6.37 -6.19
C ARG A 55 -19.60 5.21 -7.11
N ASN A 56 -18.82 4.26 -6.59
CA ASN A 56 -18.24 3.16 -7.38
C ASN A 56 -17.44 3.67 -8.61
N SER A 57 -16.77 4.81 -8.48
CA SER A 57 -16.04 5.45 -9.57
C SER A 57 -14.79 4.69 -10.00
N GLN A 58 -14.18 3.91 -9.09
CA GLN A 58 -13.01 3.06 -9.33
C GLN A 58 -11.88 3.83 -10.06
N PRO A 59 -11.40 4.95 -9.48
CA PRO A 59 -10.52 5.90 -10.18
C PRO A 59 -9.06 5.44 -10.22
N TRP A 60 -8.76 4.20 -9.88
CA TRP A 60 -7.41 3.67 -9.79
C TRP A 60 -6.87 3.21 -11.14
N GLN A 61 -5.59 3.52 -11.36
CA GLN A 61 -4.76 2.95 -12.41
C GLN A 61 -3.45 2.46 -11.76
N PHE A 62 -2.97 1.31 -12.14
CA PHE A 62 -1.77 0.71 -11.57
C PHE A 62 -0.72 0.48 -12.64
N ILE A 63 0.51 0.98 -12.42
CA ILE A 63 1.67 0.66 -13.25
C ILE A 63 2.51 -0.33 -12.47
N VAL A 64 2.56 -1.56 -12.94
CA VAL A 64 3.36 -2.64 -12.35
C VAL A 64 4.75 -2.61 -12.96
N VAL A 65 5.78 -2.59 -12.11
CA VAL A 65 7.19 -2.49 -12.48
C VAL A 65 7.95 -3.65 -11.87
N GLU A 66 8.46 -4.54 -12.72
CA GLU A 66 9.33 -5.66 -12.33
C GLU A 66 10.75 -5.50 -12.91
N ASN A 67 10.92 -4.62 -13.89
CA ASN A 67 12.22 -4.34 -14.50
C ASN A 67 13.16 -3.67 -13.50
N LYS A 68 14.32 -4.27 -13.27
CA LYS A 68 15.29 -3.83 -12.26
C LYS A 68 15.89 -2.45 -12.53
N ASP A 69 16.10 -2.10 -13.79
CA ASP A 69 16.62 -0.77 -14.14
C ASP A 69 15.55 0.29 -13.84
N THR A 70 14.29 0.03 -14.17
CA THR A 70 13.17 0.92 -13.81
C THR A 70 13.02 1.06 -12.30
N LEU A 71 13.08 -0.04 -11.53
CA LEU A 71 13.04 0.02 -10.06
C LEU A 71 14.21 0.84 -9.48
N LYS A 72 15.38 0.73 -10.09
CA LYS A 72 16.56 1.53 -9.73
C LYS A 72 16.34 3.01 -10.02
N ASP A 73 15.78 3.37 -11.17
CA ASP A 73 15.45 4.76 -11.50
C ASP A 73 14.43 5.33 -10.52
N LEU A 74 13.35 4.60 -10.24
CA LEU A 74 12.33 4.99 -9.27
C LEU A 74 12.91 5.17 -7.85
N SER A 75 13.90 4.37 -7.48
CA SER A 75 14.56 4.47 -6.18
C SER A 75 15.32 5.78 -5.96
N GLN A 76 15.65 6.48 -7.03
CA GLN A 76 16.38 7.76 -7.02
C GLN A 76 15.46 8.99 -7.01
N MET A 77 14.17 8.82 -7.27
CA MET A 77 13.21 9.93 -7.35
C MET A 77 12.90 10.58 -6.00
N THR A 78 13.24 9.92 -4.89
CA THR A 78 13.13 10.47 -3.54
C THR A 78 14.12 9.79 -2.60
N THR A 79 14.67 10.54 -1.65
CA THR A 79 15.61 10.03 -0.63
C THR A 79 15.02 8.88 0.21
N TYR A 80 13.69 8.77 0.26
CA TYR A 80 12.99 7.73 1.03
C TYR A 80 12.73 6.44 0.25
N ALA A 81 13.05 6.39 -1.04
CA ALA A 81 12.75 5.26 -1.92
C ALA A 81 13.97 4.34 -2.21
N SER A 82 15.12 4.59 -1.60
CA SER A 82 16.39 3.92 -1.92
C SER A 82 16.33 2.39 -1.94
N PHE A 83 15.44 1.80 -1.15
CA PHE A 83 15.25 0.34 -1.07
C PHE A 83 14.37 -0.23 -2.20
N LEU A 84 13.71 0.62 -3.01
CA LEU A 84 12.85 0.17 -4.12
C LEU A 84 13.66 -0.58 -5.20
N LYS A 85 14.93 -0.23 -5.39
CA LYS A 85 15.85 -0.95 -6.29
C LYS A 85 16.05 -2.43 -5.94
N ASP A 86 15.87 -2.77 -4.65
CA ASP A 86 16.09 -4.12 -4.13
C ASP A 86 14.77 -4.91 -4.06
N ALA A 87 13.63 -4.27 -4.32
CA ALA A 87 12.32 -4.89 -4.34
C ALA A 87 12.18 -5.86 -5.54
N ALA A 88 11.30 -6.85 -5.40
CA ALA A 88 10.94 -7.74 -6.50
C ALA A 88 10.02 -7.03 -7.51
N MET A 89 9.15 -6.16 -7.00
CA MET A 89 8.16 -5.42 -7.79
C MET A 89 7.86 -4.07 -7.14
N GLY A 90 7.61 -3.07 -7.99
CA GLY A 90 7.01 -1.80 -7.60
C GLY A 90 5.64 -1.62 -8.24
N ILE A 91 4.73 -0.92 -7.57
CA ILE A 91 3.48 -0.46 -8.18
C ILE A 91 3.39 1.05 -8.02
N VAL A 92 3.21 1.77 -9.13
CA VAL A 92 2.83 3.18 -9.10
C VAL A 92 1.31 3.25 -9.14
N VAL A 93 0.73 3.81 -8.10
CA VAL A 93 -0.73 3.98 -7.95
C VAL A 93 -1.10 5.36 -8.46
N CYS A 94 -1.98 5.42 -9.45
CA CYS A 94 -2.38 6.65 -10.09
C CYS A 94 -3.89 6.86 -9.99
N ALA A 95 -4.30 8.13 -9.84
CA ALA A 95 -5.68 8.57 -9.94
C ALA A 95 -6.05 8.91 -11.38
N ASP A 96 -7.19 8.41 -11.85
CA ASP A 96 -7.80 8.76 -13.13
C ASP A 96 -8.89 9.81 -12.90
N LYS A 97 -8.59 11.06 -13.20
CA LYS A 97 -9.52 12.19 -13.07
C LYS A 97 -10.72 12.12 -14.00
N SER A 98 -10.70 11.28 -15.03
CA SER A 98 -11.87 11.06 -15.88
C SER A 98 -12.96 10.24 -15.18
N LYS A 99 -12.59 9.47 -14.16
CA LYS A 99 -13.49 8.66 -13.34
C LYS A 99 -14.02 9.43 -12.13
N ASN A 100 -13.18 10.28 -11.55
CA ASN A 100 -13.53 11.19 -10.47
C ASN A 100 -12.58 12.40 -10.53
N ASP A 101 -13.12 13.60 -10.73
CA ASP A 101 -12.34 14.83 -10.88
C ASP A 101 -11.79 15.37 -9.54
N SER A 102 -12.37 14.93 -8.41
CA SER A 102 -11.90 15.27 -7.07
C SER A 102 -10.74 14.38 -6.66
N LEU A 103 -9.54 14.95 -6.57
CA LEU A 103 -8.37 14.25 -6.06
C LEU A 103 -8.51 13.86 -4.58
N ASP A 104 -9.31 14.57 -3.79
CA ASP A 104 -9.56 14.25 -2.39
C ASP A 104 -10.32 12.92 -2.25
N TYR A 105 -11.36 12.70 -3.06
CA TYR A 105 -12.02 11.40 -3.11
C TYR A 105 -11.14 10.33 -3.73
N CYS A 106 -10.40 10.65 -4.80
CA CYS A 106 -9.45 9.70 -5.37
C CYS A 106 -8.43 9.22 -4.33
N GLN A 107 -7.90 10.10 -3.48
CA GLN A 107 -6.96 9.70 -2.43
C GLN A 107 -7.58 8.68 -1.46
N GLN A 108 -8.82 8.87 -1.04
CA GLN A 108 -9.53 7.94 -0.15
C GLN A 108 -9.74 6.58 -0.84
N ASP A 109 -10.25 6.59 -2.07
CA ASP A 109 -10.53 5.39 -2.85
C ASP A 109 -9.24 4.58 -3.13
N LEU A 110 -8.18 5.29 -3.56
CA LEU A 110 -6.89 4.66 -3.83
C LEU A 110 -6.19 4.17 -2.56
N ALA A 111 -6.38 4.87 -1.43
CA ALA A 111 -5.85 4.43 -0.14
C ALA A 111 -6.50 3.12 0.31
N ALA A 112 -7.81 2.97 0.13
CA ALA A 112 -8.52 1.72 0.40
C ALA A 112 -7.99 0.58 -0.49
N ALA A 113 -7.83 0.82 -1.80
CA ALA A 113 -7.25 -0.14 -2.72
C ALA A 113 -5.81 -0.52 -2.35
N THR A 114 -5.02 0.46 -1.92
CA THR A 114 -3.64 0.24 -1.48
C THR A 114 -3.57 -0.61 -0.22
N GLU A 115 -4.36 -0.30 0.81
CA GLU A 115 -4.35 -1.09 2.04
C GLU A 115 -4.76 -2.55 1.77
N ASN A 116 -5.74 -2.80 0.88
CA ASN A 116 -6.07 -4.15 0.45
C ASN A 116 -4.85 -4.87 -0.16
N MET A 117 -4.07 -4.20 -1.02
CA MET A 117 -2.83 -4.77 -1.58
C MET A 117 -1.80 -5.11 -0.50
N LEU A 118 -1.63 -4.21 0.49
CA LEU A 118 -0.65 -4.41 1.57
C LEU A 118 -1.03 -5.59 2.47
N VAL A 119 -2.33 -5.73 2.77
CA VAL A 119 -2.86 -6.84 3.59
C VAL A 119 -2.76 -8.16 2.85
N GLU A 120 -3.14 -8.18 1.56
CA GLU A 120 -3.02 -9.39 0.73
C GLU A 120 -1.56 -9.82 0.58
N ALA A 121 -0.64 -8.89 0.29
CA ALA A 121 0.79 -9.21 0.24
C ALA A 121 1.27 -9.84 1.54
N LYS A 122 0.87 -9.30 2.70
CA LYS A 122 1.22 -9.87 4.01
C LYS A 122 0.66 -11.28 4.20
N SER A 123 -0.57 -11.54 3.76
CA SER A 123 -1.19 -12.87 3.83
C SER A 123 -0.42 -13.92 3.01
N LEU A 124 0.22 -13.48 1.92
CA LEU A 124 1.08 -14.30 1.06
C LEU A 124 2.54 -14.40 1.55
N GLY A 125 2.88 -13.81 2.70
CA GLY A 125 4.26 -13.76 3.20
C GLY A 125 5.16 -12.78 2.45
N ILE A 126 4.57 -11.85 1.71
CA ILE A 126 5.24 -10.81 0.92
C ILE A 126 5.29 -9.52 1.73
N GLY A 127 6.48 -8.94 1.85
CA GLY A 127 6.69 -7.64 2.47
C GLY A 127 6.36 -6.50 1.50
N SER A 128 5.89 -5.38 2.07
CA SER A 128 5.54 -4.21 1.28
C SER A 128 5.85 -2.91 2.02
N CYS A 129 6.02 -1.83 1.25
CA CYS A 129 6.18 -0.49 1.83
C CYS A 129 5.54 0.57 0.93
N TRP A 130 4.70 1.42 1.53
CA TRP A 130 4.05 2.55 0.87
C TRP A 130 4.96 3.78 0.88
N LEU A 131 5.14 4.42 -0.26
CA LEU A 131 6.00 5.58 -0.51
C LEU A 131 5.18 6.74 -1.07
N GLY A 132 4.95 7.78 -0.28
CA GLY A 132 4.18 8.96 -0.69
C GLY A 132 4.84 9.75 -1.82
N VAL A 133 4.04 10.14 -2.80
CA VAL A 133 4.42 10.98 -3.94
C VAL A 133 3.60 12.27 -3.91
N TYR A 134 2.30 12.20 -4.16
CA TYR A 134 1.38 13.34 -4.05
C TYR A 134 1.19 13.72 -2.56
N PRO A 135 1.05 15.01 -2.19
CA PRO A 135 0.94 16.19 -3.05
C PRO A 135 2.28 16.86 -3.39
N ASN A 136 3.43 16.23 -3.19
CA ASN A 136 4.71 16.83 -3.52
C ASN A 136 4.86 16.98 -5.04
N GLU A 137 4.86 18.24 -5.52
CA GLU A 137 4.82 18.56 -6.94
C GLU A 137 6.02 18.02 -7.71
N GLU A 138 7.22 18.18 -7.17
CA GLU A 138 8.45 17.70 -7.80
C GLU A 138 8.39 16.18 -8.04
N ARG A 139 7.90 15.41 -7.06
CA ARG A 139 7.83 13.95 -7.15
C ARG A 139 6.79 13.48 -8.15
N TYR A 140 5.57 14.04 -8.10
CA TYR A 140 4.54 13.56 -9.02
C TYR A 140 4.79 14.01 -10.46
N LEU A 141 5.41 15.18 -10.69
CA LEU A 141 5.81 15.60 -12.02
C LEU A 141 6.94 14.73 -12.58
N ALA A 142 7.93 14.35 -11.75
CA ALA A 142 8.99 13.44 -12.16
C ALA A 142 8.42 12.09 -12.63
N LEU A 143 7.46 11.50 -11.88
CA LEU A 143 6.80 10.26 -12.29
C LEU A 143 5.94 10.44 -13.54
N ASN A 144 5.21 11.56 -13.65
CA ASN A 144 4.45 11.90 -14.85
C ASN A 144 5.33 11.89 -16.10
N GLN A 145 6.47 12.55 -16.01
CA GLN A 145 7.43 12.65 -17.12
C GLN A 145 8.05 11.29 -17.43
N TYR A 146 8.47 10.55 -16.40
CA TYR A 146 9.14 9.26 -16.56
C TYR A 146 8.23 8.24 -17.27
N PHE A 147 6.98 8.10 -16.83
CA PHE A 147 6.01 7.17 -17.41
C PHE A 147 5.21 7.76 -18.58
N LYS A 148 5.45 9.03 -18.94
CA LYS A 148 4.68 9.74 -19.99
C LYS A 148 3.18 9.61 -19.78
N LEU A 149 2.72 9.86 -18.55
CA LEU A 149 1.33 9.66 -18.18
C LEU A 149 0.41 10.58 -18.98
N PRO A 150 -0.74 10.09 -19.47
CA PRO A 150 -1.68 10.92 -20.19
C PRO A 150 -2.29 11.98 -19.30
N LYS A 151 -2.80 13.06 -19.91
CA LYS A 151 -3.48 14.14 -19.18
C LYS A 151 -4.63 13.59 -18.36
N GLY A 152 -4.68 13.93 -17.08
CA GLY A 152 -5.72 13.50 -16.16
C GLY A 152 -5.36 12.25 -15.34
N ILE A 153 -4.24 11.59 -15.64
CA ILE A 153 -3.67 10.53 -14.78
C ILE A 153 -2.65 11.17 -13.85
N VAL A 154 -2.85 11.03 -12.53
CA VAL A 154 -2.02 11.65 -11.49
C VAL A 154 -1.39 10.58 -10.63
N PRO A 155 -0.06 10.43 -10.59
CA PRO A 155 0.60 9.47 -9.71
C PRO A 155 0.51 9.93 -8.27
N MET A 156 -0.07 9.09 -7.40
CA MET A 156 -0.36 9.41 -6.01
C MET A 156 0.72 8.88 -5.06
N TRP A 157 1.19 7.66 -5.29
CA TRP A 157 2.26 7.03 -4.53
C TRP A 157 2.85 5.83 -5.24
N MET A 158 3.92 5.29 -4.66
CA MET A 158 4.52 4.03 -5.07
C MET A 158 4.42 3.01 -3.93
N ILE A 159 4.42 1.73 -4.26
CA ILE A 159 4.48 0.65 -3.29
C ILE A 159 5.57 -0.33 -3.76
N SER A 160 6.45 -0.73 -2.84
CA SER A 160 7.39 -1.82 -3.09
C SER A 160 6.85 -3.14 -2.56
N PHE A 161 7.17 -4.24 -3.25
CA PHE A 161 6.83 -5.61 -2.85
C PHE A 161 8.02 -6.53 -3.04
N GLY A 162 8.16 -7.54 -2.17
CA GLY A 162 9.19 -8.56 -2.29
C GLY A 162 9.19 -9.50 -1.09
N TYR A 163 9.84 -10.67 -1.21
CA TYR A 163 9.99 -11.57 -0.09
C TYR A 163 10.85 -10.93 1.00
N ILE A 164 10.46 -11.13 2.24
CA ILE A 164 10.98 -10.42 3.41
C ILE A 164 12.39 -10.90 3.75
N ASP A 165 13.33 -9.97 3.90
CA ASP A 165 14.71 -10.20 4.35
C ASP A 165 15.07 -9.32 5.55
N GLN A 166 14.13 -9.16 6.46
CA GLN A 166 14.29 -8.44 7.73
C GLN A 166 13.42 -9.06 8.81
N GLU A 167 13.77 -8.81 10.06
CA GLU A 167 12.88 -9.12 11.16
C GLU A 167 11.67 -8.17 11.13
N GLU A 168 10.48 -8.71 11.31
CA GLU A 168 9.23 -7.95 11.43
C GLU A 168 8.77 -7.96 12.88
N VAL A 169 8.58 -6.79 13.44
CA VAL A 169 8.00 -6.62 14.78
C VAL A 169 6.73 -5.79 14.65
N ALA A 170 5.59 -6.48 14.70
CA ALA A 170 4.29 -5.82 14.78
C ALA A 170 4.17 -5.11 16.13
N LYS A 171 3.58 -3.91 16.12
CA LYS A 171 3.34 -3.11 17.32
C LYS A 171 1.84 -2.96 17.52
N ASP A 172 1.39 -3.20 18.73
CA ASP A 172 0.05 -2.77 19.14
C ASP A 172 0.03 -1.23 19.10
N LYS A 173 -0.90 -0.70 18.32
CA LYS A 173 -1.11 0.74 18.11
C LYS A 173 -2.45 1.20 18.66
N PHE A 174 -3.20 0.29 19.32
CA PHE A 174 -4.49 0.66 19.89
C PHE A 174 -4.30 1.69 21.01
N ASP A 175 -5.02 2.78 20.88
CA ASP A 175 -5.01 3.87 21.86
C ASP A 175 -6.47 4.24 22.14
N SER A 176 -6.97 3.79 23.28
CA SER A 176 -8.35 4.04 23.70
C SER A 176 -8.69 5.52 23.91
N SER A 177 -7.67 6.38 24.10
CA SER A 177 -7.87 7.83 24.24
C SER A 177 -8.35 8.50 22.94
N LYS A 178 -8.21 7.81 21.81
CA LYS A 178 -8.65 8.25 20.47
C LYS A 178 -10.01 7.70 20.08
N VAL A 179 -10.66 6.99 20.99
CA VAL A 179 -11.98 6.39 20.74
C VAL A 179 -13.00 7.13 21.58
N HIS A 180 -13.94 7.78 20.93
CA HIS A 180 -15.02 8.54 21.56
C HIS A 180 -16.36 7.89 21.24
N TYR A 181 -17.21 7.74 22.25
CA TYR A 181 -18.55 7.18 22.11
C TYR A 181 -19.57 8.29 22.13
N GLU A 182 -20.43 8.37 21.12
CA GLU A 182 -21.54 9.31 20.91
C GLU A 182 -21.07 10.76 20.69
N LYS A 183 -20.09 11.25 21.44
CA LYS A 183 -19.55 12.62 21.35
C LYS A 183 -18.03 12.61 21.54
N TYR A 184 -17.40 13.63 20.98
CA TYR A 184 -15.97 13.90 21.18
C TYR A 184 -15.72 14.39 22.61
#